data_0e0bf6edab0f0dc63e30d9859b87d5c9
#
_entry.id   0e0bf6edab0f0dc63e30d9859b87d5c9
#
_cell.length_a   1.000
_cell.length_b   1.000
_cell.length_c   1.000
_cell.angle_alpha   90.00
_cell.angle_beta   90.00
_cell.angle_gamma   90.00
#
_symmetry.space_group_name_H-M   'P 1'
#
loop_
_entity.id
_entity.type
_entity.pdbx_description
1 polymer ?
#
loop_
_entity_poly.entity_id
_entity_poly.type
_entity_poly.pdbx_seq_one_letter_code
_entity_poly.pdbx_strand_id
1 'polypeptide(L)'
;EELIDEMKEKRGVTQDTELTADDLKELAEQFKAEYKEKIGSDFPSDPKEQLMGAVKAVFRSWDNPRANVYRRMNEIPYSWGTAVNVQMMAFGNMGDDCGTGVAFTRSPSTGEKKLFGEFLTNAQGEDVVAGIRTPMPISQMAEKFPEAFKQFQEVCNLLESHYHDMQDMEFTVENGKLYMLQTRNGKRTPAAALK
;
A
#
# COMPACT_ATOMS: atom_id res chain seq x y z
N GLU A 1 17.18 4.39 4.30
CA GLU A 1 17.30 3.02 4.81
C GLU A 1 18.45 2.94 5.82
N GLU A 2 19.68 3.35 5.46
CA GLU A 2 20.87 3.37 6.30
C GLU A 2 20.64 4.03 7.69
N LEU A 3 20.05 5.23 7.75
CA LEU A 3 19.76 5.93 9.00
C LEU A 3 18.75 5.19 9.90
N ILE A 4 17.80 4.46 9.30
CA ILE A 4 16.84 3.64 10.06
C ILE A 4 17.57 2.45 10.68
N ASP A 5 18.43 1.80 9.93
CA ASP A 5 19.21 0.65 10.40
C ASP A 5 20.18 1.06 11.51
N GLU A 6 20.86 2.20 11.38
CA GLU A 6 21.69 2.78 12.44
C GLU A 6 20.88 3.08 13.71
N MET A 7 19.66 3.60 13.57
CA MET A 7 18.80 3.85 14.73
C MET A 7 18.37 2.56 15.40
N LYS A 8 17.99 1.52 14.64
CA LYS A 8 17.67 0.21 15.17
C LYS A 8 18.85 -0.39 15.95
N GLU A 9 20.05 -0.33 15.37
CA GLU A 9 21.28 -0.80 16.01
C GLU A 9 21.57 -0.03 17.32
N LYS A 10 21.44 1.30 17.30
CA LYS A 10 21.59 2.17 18.48
C LYS A 10 20.62 1.82 19.61
N ARG A 11 19.39 1.41 19.27
CA ARG A 11 18.34 1.01 20.23
C ARG A 11 18.36 -0.47 20.59
N GLY A 12 19.14 -1.28 19.88
CA GLY A 12 19.19 -2.73 20.10
C GLY A 12 17.91 -3.46 19.68
N VAL A 13 17.21 -2.93 18.66
CA VAL A 13 16.00 -3.51 18.09
C VAL A 13 16.24 -3.98 16.67
N THR A 14 15.40 -4.86 16.17
CA THR A 14 15.55 -5.47 14.83
C THR A 14 14.48 -5.04 13.82
N GLN A 15 13.31 -4.66 14.34
CA GLN A 15 12.14 -4.30 13.51
C GLN A 15 11.89 -2.80 13.58
N ASP A 16 11.45 -2.21 12.47
CA ASP A 16 11.08 -0.78 12.41
C ASP A 16 9.93 -0.46 13.37
N THR A 17 9.01 -1.42 13.57
CA THR A 17 7.87 -1.31 14.49
C THR A 17 8.25 -1.24 15.96
N GLU A 18 9.48 -1.58 16.33
CA GLU A 18 10.00 -1.48 17.69
C GLU A 18 10.56 -0.10 18.02
N LEU A 19 10.75 0.76 16.99
CA LEU A 19 11.14 2.14 17.19
C LEU A 19 10.01 2.95 17.81
N THR A 20 10.35 3.78 18.81
CA THR A 20 9.40 4.64 19.49
C THR A 20 9.07 5.90 18.68
N ALA A 21 8.01 6.61 19.07
CA ALA A 21 7.67 7.91 18.47
C ALA A 21 8.82 8.93 18.60
N ASP A 22 9.56 8.90 19.72
CA ASP A 22 10.72 9.77 19.91
C ASP A 22 11.89 9.39 18.99
N ASP A 23 12.12 8.09 18.76
CA ASP A 23 13.11 7.62 17.80
C ASP A 23 12.77 8.07 16.37
N LEU A 24 11.50 7.96 15.97
CA LEU A 24 11.04 8.41 14.66
C LEU A 24 11.15 9.93 14.49
N LYS A 25 10.93 10.69 15.56
CA LYS A 25 11.15 12.13 15.57
C LYS A 25 12.63 12.48 15.38
N GLU A 26 13.52 11.80 16.08
CA GLU A 26 14.97 11.95 15.90
C GLU A 26 15.38 11.60 14.46
N LEU A 27 14.87 10.50 13.90
CA LEU A 27 15.10 10.10 12.51
C LEU A 27 14.61 11.16 11.51
N ALA A 28 13.45 11.76 11.74
CA ALA A 28 12.94 12.82 10.86
C ALA A 28 13.88 14.02 10.79
N GLU A 29 14.49 14.39 11.91
CA GLU A 29 15.48 15.48 11.93
C GLU A 29 16.81 15.07 11.26
N GLN A 30 17.22 13.80 11.40
CA GLN A 30 18.40 13.27 10.70
C GLN A 30 18.18 13.25 9.17
N PHE A 31 16.99 12.84 8.70
CA PHE A 31 16.64 12.88 7.29
C PHE A 31 16.66 14.30 6.71
N LYS A 32 16.17 15.28 7.46
CA LYS A 32 16.23 16.69 7.04
C LYS A 32 17.67 17.19 6.94
N ALA A 33 18.51 16.82 7.91
CA ALA A 33 19.93 17.20 7.91
C ALA A 33 20.66 16.57 6.72
N GLU A 34 20.46 15.29 6.46
CA GLU A 34 21.04 14.59 5.30
C GLU A 34 20.54 15.18 3.97
N TYR A 35 19.25 15.50 3.88
CA TYR A 35 18.70 16.18 2.71
C TYR A 35 19.41 17.50 2.45
N LYS A 36 19.58 18.32 3.49
CA LYS A 36 20.29 19.61 3.38
C LYS A 36 21.74 19.44 2.94
N GLU A 37 22.43 18.45 3.48
CA GLU A 37 23.80 18.14 3.11
C GLU A 37 23.92 17.74 1.64
N LYS A 38 23.06 16.82 1.19
CA LYS A 38 23.12 16.26 -0.18
C LYS A 38 22.55 17.19 -1.25
N ILE A 39 21.51 17.96 -0.93
CA ILE A 39 20.79 18.82 -1.89
C ILE A 39 21.24 20.28 -1.80
N GLY A 40 21.81 20.72 -0.66
CA GLY A 40 22.28 22.08 -0.45
C GLY A 40 21.19 23.09 -0.03
N SER A 41 19.97 22.62 0.24
CA SER A 41 18.84 23.43 0.72
C SER A 41 18.03 22.67 1.76
N ASP A 42 17.31 23.40 2.61
CA ASP A 42 16.42 22.78 3.58
C ASP A 42 15.28 22.02 2.88
N PHE A 43 14.83 20.91 3.50
CA PHE A 43 13.61 20.24 3.06
C PHE A 43 12.42 21.19 3.25
N PRO A 44 11.54 21.36 2.24
CA PRO A 44 10.44 22.31 2.32
C PRO A 44 9.53 22.05 3.51
N SER A 45 9.18 23.10 4.25
CA SER A 45 8.21 23.04 5.35
C SER A 45 6.77 23.34 4.90
N ASP A 46 6.59 24.02 3.77
CA ASP A 46 5.28 24.30 3.20
C ASP A 46 4.69 23.03 2.56
N PRO A 47 3.49 22.59 2.97
CA PRO A 47 2.85 21.40 2.41
C PRO A 47 2.63 21.46 0.89
N LYS A 48 2.36 22.64 0.34
CA LYS A 48 2.18 22.80 -1.12
C LYS A 48 3.50 22.63 -1.87
N GLU A 49 4.60 23.14 -1.32
CA GLU A 49 5.94 22.93 -1.90
C GLU A 49 6.32 21.44 -1.85
N GLN A 50 6.05 20.75 -0.75
CA GLN A 50 6.26 19.31 -0.62
C GLN A 50 5.44 18.54 -1.66
N LEU A 51 4.16 18.86 -1.80
CA LEU A 51 3.27 18.25 -2.81
C LEU A 51 3.80 18.48 -4.22
N MET A 52 4.15 19.71 -4.57
CA MET A 52 4.66 20.02 -5.90
C MET A 52 6.02 19.37 -6.18
N GLY A 53 6.84 19.20 -5.15
CA GLY A 53 8.07 18.43 -5.22
C GLY A 53 7.82 16.96 -5.57
N ALA A 54 6.85 16.33 -4.90
CA ALA A 54 6.43 14.95 -5.16
C ALA A 54 5.82 14.79 -6.57
N VAL A 55 4.96 15.71 -7.00
CA VAL A 55 4.38 15.73 -8.36
C VAL A 55 5.48 15.79 -9.42
N LYS A 56 6.45 16.69 -9.25
CA LYS A 56 7.60 16.80 -10.16
C LYS A 56 8.44 15.53 -10.19
N ALA A 57 8.63 14.88 -9.03
CA ALA A 57 9.37 13.62 -8.96
C ALA A 57 8.67 12.49 -9.74
N VAL A 58 7.34 12.40 -9.64
CA VAL A 58 6.57 11.43 -10.44
C VAL A 58 6.71 11.70 -11.93
N PHE A 59 6.58 12.94 -12.39
CA PHE A 59 6.77 13.25 -13.81
C PHE A 59 8.20 12.94 -14.30
N ARG A 60 9.22 13.26 -13.52
CA ARG A 60 10.62 12.92 -13.85
C ARG A 60 10.88 11.43 -13.90
N SER A 61 10.14 10.63 -13.12
CA SER A 61 10.31 9.17 -13.10
C SER A 61 10.00 8.51 -14.46
N TRP A 62 9.26 9.20 -15.35
CA TRP A 62 9.01 8.76 -16.72
C TRP A 62 10.32 8.50 -17.48
N ASP A 63 11.34 9.29 -17.23
CA ASP A 63 12.64 9.22 -17.92
C ASP A 63 13.66 8.31 -17.22
N ASN A 64 13.30 7.68 -16.11
CA ASN A 64 14.17 6.74 -15.42
C ASN A 64 14.55 5.55 -16.31
N PRO A 65 15.80 5.04 -16.24
CA PRO A 65 16.24 3.89 -17.04
C PRO A 65 15.33 2.67 -16.91
N ARG A 66 14.87 2.35 -15.69
CA ARG A 66 13.93 1.25 -15.43
C ARG A 66 12.59 1.46 -16.15
N ALA A 67 12.05 2.67 -16.12
CA ALA A 67 10.80 3.02 -16.80
C ALA A 67 10.95 2.92 -18.32
N ASN A 68 12.09 3.34 -18.86
CA ASN A 68 12.40 3.21 -20.29
C ASN A 68 12.45 1.75 -20.74
N VAL A 69 13.07 0.87 -19.96
CA VAL A 69 13.11 -0.56 -20.24
C VAL A 69 11.70 -1.16 -20.21
N TYR A 70 10.93 -0.85 -19.18
CA TYR A 70 9.55 -1.33 -19.02
C TYR A 70 8.67 -0.93 -20.22
N ARG A 71 8.72 0.33 -20.64
CA ARG A 71 7.94 0.80 -21.79
C ARG A 71 8.32 0.08 -23.09
N ARG A 72 9.61 -0.13 -23.33
CA ARG A 72 10.07 -0.88 -24.52
C ARG A 72 9.56 -2.32 -24.52
N MET A 73 9.60 -2.98 -23.36
CA MET A 73 9.12 -4.35 -23.22
C MET A 73 7.60 -4.50 -23.42
N ASN A 74 6.84 -3.44 -23.11
CA ASN A 74 5.37 -3.43 -23.18
C ASN A 74 4.83 -2.60 -24.35
N GLU A 75 5.69 -2.20 -25.28
CA GLU A 75 5.31 -1.43 -26.49
C GLU A 75 4.55 -0.14 -26.18
N ILE A 76 4.87 0.50 -25.06
CA ILE A 76 4.24 1.75 -24.62
C ILE A 76 4.95 2.94 -25.29
N PRO A 77 4.24 3.77 -26.07
CA PRO A 77 4.84 4.93 -26.71
C PRO A 77 5.38 5.94 -25.69
N TYR A 78 6.59 6.44 -25.91
CA TYR A 78 7.19 7.47 -25.07
C TYR A 78 6.34 8.75 -25.01
N SER A 79 5.65 9.07 -26.11
CA SER A 79 4.81 10.26 -26.23
C SER A 79 3.55 10.28 -25.34
N TRP A 80 3.20 9.15 -24.71
CA TRP A 80 2.02 9.10 -23.85
C TRP A 80 2.21 9.89 -22.55
N GLY A 81 3.42 9.87 -21.99
CA GLY A 81 3.67 10.49 -20.69
C GLY A 81 3.03 9.72 -19.52
N THR A 82 3.02 10.33 -18.36
CA THR A 82 2.42 9.79 -17.14
C THR A 82 1.49 10.81 -16.49
N ALA A 83 0.69 10.36 -15.53
CA ALA A 83 -0.21 11.20 -14.75
C ALA A 83 0.07 11.08 -13.24
N VAL A 84 -0.40 12.03 -12.47
CA VAL A 84 -0.30 12.05 -11.01
C VAL A 84 -1.69 12.17 -10.41
N ASN A 85 -1.99 11.26 -9.47
CA ASN A 85 -3.15 11.37 -8.60
C ASN A 85 -2.73 11.82 -7.21
N VAL A 86 -3.43 12.80 -6.66
CA VAL A 86 -3.27 13.21 -5.26
C VAL A 86 -4.41 12.61 -4.47
N GLN A 87 -4.09 11.70 -3.55
CA GLN A 87 -5.07 10.94 -2.79
C GLN A 87 -4.82 11.11 -1.30
N MET A 88 -5.91 11.25 -0.54
CA MET A 88 -5.85 11.25 0.93
C MET A 88 -5.31 9.89 1.43
N MET A 89 -4.43 9.94 2.41
CA MET A 89 -3.97 8.74 3.11
C MET A 89 -5.06 8.22 4.04
N ALA A 90 -5.20 6.90 4.11
CA ALA A 90 -5.96 6.20 5.14
C ALA A 90 -4.98 5.34 5.94
N PHE A 91 -5.09 5.38 7.28
CA PHE A 91 -4.12 4.78 8.17
C PHE A 91 -4.70 3.56 8.88
N GLY A 92 -4.20 2.38 8.56
CA GLY A 92 -4.57 1.11 9.20
C GLY A 92 -3.86 0.84 10.53
N ASN A 93 -2.97 1.72 10.97
CA ASN A 93 -2.11 1.56 12.14
C ASN A 93 -2.35 2.61 13.24
N MET A 94 -3.55 3.17 13.32
CA MET A 94 -3.90 4.16 14.33
C MET A 94 -4.51 3.58 15.62
N GLY A 95 -4.71 2.26 15.68
CA GLY A 95 -5.28 1.59 16.84
C GLY A 95 -5.96 0.26 16.48
N ASP A 96 -6.65 -0.33 17.46
CA ASP A 96 -7.29 -1.64 17.32
C ASP A 96 -8.57 -1.63 16.45
N ASP A 97 -9.11 -0.47 16.17
CA ASP A 97 -10.24 -0.22 15.24
C ASP A 97 -9.77 0.11 13.82
N CYS A 98 -8.49 -0.08 13.55
CA CYS A 98 -7.84 0.10 12.26
C CYS A 98 -7.23 -1.22 11.77
N GLY A 99 -7.02 -1.30 10.46
CA GLY A 99 -6.39 -2.47 9.85
C GLY A 99 -6.17 -2.26 8.36
N THR A 100 -5.52 -3.24 7.73
CA THR A 100 -5.28 -3.26 6.29
C THR A 100 -5.31 -4.68 5.77
N GLY A 101 -5.57 -4.86 4.49
CA GLY A 101 -5.60 -6.19 3.91
C GLY A 101 -5.61 -6.20 2.40
N VAL A 102 -5.46 -7.41 1.90
CA VAL A 102 -5.51 -7.75 0.48
C VAL A 102 -6.47 -8.91 0.28
N ALA A 103 -7.27 -8.88 -0.75
CA ALA A 103 -8.20 -9.98 -1.04
C ALA A 103 -8.55 -10.10 -2.51
N PHE A 104 -8.88 -11.33 -2.91
CA PHE A 104 -9.46 -11.66 -4.20
C PHE A 104 -10.96 -11.92 -4.04
N THR A 105 -11.75 -11.53 -5.04
CA THR A 105 -13.18 -11.82 -5.07
C THR A 105 -13.48 -13.32 -5.21
N ARG A 106 -12.53 -14.07 -5.74
CA ARG A 106 -12.56 -15.54 -5.90
C ARG A 106 -11.22 -16.15 -5.53
N SER A 107 -11.22 -17.45 -5.24
CA SER A 107 -9.96 -18.19 -5.09
C SER A 107 -9.14 -18.12 -6.39
N PRO A 108 -7.91 -17.56 -6.38
CA PRO A 108 -7.08 -17.47 -7.58
C PRO A 108 -6.56 -18.82 -8.08
N SER A 109 -6.64 -19.85 -7.25
CA SER A 109 -6.21 -21.21 -7.60
C SER A 109 -7.33 -22.08 -8.13
N THR A 110 -8.56 -21.94 -7.61
CA THR A 110 -9.69 -22.83 -7.93
C THR A 110 -10.85 -22.15 -8.67
N GLY A 111 -10.92 -20.81 -8.67
CA GLY A 111 -12.03 -20.04 -9.23
C GLY A 111 -13.32 -20.06 -8.37
N GLU A 112 -13.28 -20.72 -7.20
CA GLU A 112 -14.44 -20.77 -6.30
C GLU A 112 -14.85 -19.35 -5.88
N LYS A 113 -16.16 -19.05 -5.97
CA LYS A 113 -16.72 -17.75 -5.57
C LYS A 113 -16.77 -17.61 -4.06
N LYS A 114 -15.61 -17.37 -3.48
CA LYS A 114 -15.42 -17.13 -2.05
C LYS A 114 -14.27 -16.11 -1.90
N LEU A 115 -14.47 -15.10 -1.05
CA LEU A 115 -13.42 -14.17 -0.72
C LEU A 115 -12.19 -14.91 -0.21
N PHE A 116 -11.06 -14.63 -0.83
CA PHE A 116 -9.77 -15.22 -0.50
C PHE A 116 -8.78 -14.10 -0.23
N GLY A 117 -8.25 -14.04 0.97
CA GLY A 117 -7.30 -12.98 1.31
C GLY A 117 -6.97 -12.93 2.79
N GLU A 118 -6.24 -11.91 3.14
CA GLU A 118 -5.65 -11.74 4.45
C GLU A 118 -5.78 -10.28 4.91
N PHE A 119 -5.85 -10.08 6.23
CA PHE A 119 -5.82 -8.76 6.83
C PHE A 119 -5.05 -8.77 8.15
N LEU A 120 -4.59 -7.58 8.56
CA LEU A 120 -3.97 -7.33 9.84
C LEU A 120 -4.68 -6.16 10.54
N THR A 121 -4.87 -6.27 11.83
CA THR A 121 -5.31 -5.14 12.67
C THR A 121 -4.12 -4.30 13.07
N ASN A 122 -4.35 -2.99 13.24
CA ASN A 122 -3.33 -2.02 13.65
C ASN A 122 -2.01 -2.20 12.85
N ALA A 123 -2.12 -2.09 11.52
CA ALA A 123 -1.04 -2.38 10.57
C ALA A 123 -1.11 -1.53 9.33
N GLN A 124 0.02 -1.39 8.65
CA GLN A 124 0.13 -0.81 7.31
C GLN A 124 0.25 -1.91 6.24
N GLY A 125 0.12 -1.52 4.95
CA GLY A 125 0.18 -2.46 3.83
C GLY A 125 1.46 -3.29 3.78
N GLU A 126 2.59 -2.67 4.12
CA GLU A 126 3.90 -3.33 4.18
C GLU A 126 3.93 -4.48 5.19
N ASP A 127 3.24 -4.35 6.32
CA ASP A 127 3.19 -5.38 7.36
C ASP A 127 2.52 -6.67 6.86
N VAL A 128 1.54 -6.55 5.95
CA VAL A 128 0.85 -7.70 5.35
C VAL A 128 1.78 -8.48 4.42
N VAL A 129 2.58 -7.78 3.62
CA VAL A 129 3.43 -8.39 2.59
C VAL A 129 4.82 -8.77 3.11
N ALA A 130 5.30 -8.11 4.15
CA ALA A 130 6.63 -8.37 4.72
C ALA A 130 6.72 -9.66 5.55
N GLY A 131 5.57 -10.24 5.94
CA GLY A 131 5.52 -11.47 6.73
C GLY A 131 6.05 -11.35 8.15
N ILE A 132 6.20 -10.14 8.69
CA ILE A 132 6.68 -9.87 10.05
C ILE A 132 5.64 -10.28 11.09
N ARG A 133 4.36 -10.06 10.77
CA ARG A 133 3.21 -10.49 11.56
C ARG A 133 2.43 -11.53 10.76
N THR A 134 1.82 -12.50 11.46
CA THR A 134 0.96 -13.50 10.82
C THR A 134 -0.39 -12.88 10.48
N PRO A 135 -0.75 -12.72 9.19
CA PRO A 135 -2.05 -12.20 8.79
C PRO A 135 -3.18 -13.16 9.19
N MET A 136 -4.36 -12.58 9.43
CA MET A 136 -5.58 -13.33 9.66
C MET A 136 -6.32 -13.57 8.32
N PRO A 137 -6.97 -14.73 8.14
CA PRO A 137 -7.82 -14.95 6.97
C PRO A 137 -8.92 -13.89 6.87
N ILE A 138 -9.23 -13.44 5.65
CA ILE A 138 -10.23 -12.38 5.40
C ILE A 138 -11.61 -12.71 6.01
N SER A 139 -11.95 -13.98 6.17
CA SER A 139 -13.20 -14.42 6.83
C SER A 139 -13.32 -13.95 8.27
N GLN A 140 -12.22 -13.79 8.98
CA GLN A 140 -12.19 -13.30 10.37
C GLN A 140 -12.40 -11.78 10.47
N MET A 141 -12.31 -11.04 9.36
CA MET A 141 -12.62 -9.62 9.34
C MET A 141 -14.09 -9.34 9.73
N ALA A 142 -15.00 -10.28 9.45
CA ALA A 142 -16.41 -10.19 9.85
C ALA A 142 -16.60 -10.07 11.38
N GLU A 143 -15.74 -10.71 12.15
CA GLU A 143 -15.78 -10.65 13.62
C GLU A 143 -15.17 -9.34 14.17
N LYS A 144 -14.08 -8.92 13.56
CA LYS A 144 -13.32 -7.75 14.04
C LYS A 144 -13.93 -6.42 13.54
N PHE A 145 -14.37 -6.37 12.28
CA PHE A 145 -14.91 -5.18 11.61
C PHE A 145 -16.19 -5.54 10.84
N PRO A 146 -17.31 -5.88 11.51
CA PRO A 146 -18.50 -6.41 10.85
C PRO A 146 -19.09 -5.46 9.80
N GLU A 147 -19.21 -4.18 10.10
CA GLU A 147 -19.75 -3.19 9.16
C GLU A 147 -18.82 -2.98 7.96
N ALA A 148 -17.52 -2.83 8.19
CA ALA A 148 -16.53 -2.69 7.12
C ALA A 148 -16.47 -3.96 6.25
N PHE A 149 -16.59 -5.15 6.84
CA PHE A 149 -16.64 -6.42 6.10
C PHE A 149 -17.87 -6.52 5.20
N LYS A 150 -19.04 -6.12 5.69
CA LYS A 150 -20.26 -6.07 4.89
C LYS A 150 -20.12 -5.14 3.69
N GLN A 151 -19.63 -3.92 3.92
CA GLN A 151 -19.35 -2.97 2.84
C GLN A 151 -18.34 -3.53 1.85
N PHE A 152 -17.29 -4.19 2.35
CA PHE A 152 -16.27 -4.82 1.52
C PHE A 152 -16.87 -5.89 0.59
N GLN A 153 -17.75 -6.76 1.11
CA GLN A 153 -18.45 -7.76 0.29
C GLN A 153 -19.32 -7.12 -0.79
N GLU A 154 -20.02 -6.03 -0.47
CA GLU A 154 -20.84 -5.30 -1.44
C GLU A 154 -19.96 -4.71 -2.57
N VAL A 155 -18.82 -4.11 -2.22
CA VAL A 155 -17.85 -3.59 -3.18
C VAL A 155 -17.25 -4.70 -4.04
N CYS A 156 -16.90 -5.85 -3.45
CA CYS A 156 -16.38 -7.00 -4.18
C CYS A 156 -17.36 -7.48 -5.26
N ASN A 157 -18.64 -7.60 -4.92
CA ASN A 157 -19.67 -8.00 -5.87
C ASN A 157 -19.87 -6.97 -6.97
N LEU A 158 -19.85 -5.68 -6.61
CA LEU A 158 -19.96 -4.59 -7.58
C LEU A 158 -18.81 -4.59 -8.58
N LEU A 159 -17.58 -4.69 -8.09
CA LEU A 159 -16.37 -4.67 -8.93
C LEU A 159 -16.29 -5.87 -9.85
N GLU A 160 -16.55 -7.08 -9.34
CA GLU A 160 -16.57 -8.30 -10.16
C GLU A 160 -17.66 -8.21 -11.25
N SER A 161 -18.84 -7.69 -10.91
CA SER A 161 -19.92 -7.49 -11.87
C SER A 161 -19.58 -6.43 -12.93
N HIS A 162 -18.91 -5.35 -12.53
CA HIS A 162 -18.54 -4.26 -13.43
C HIS A 162 -17.45 -4.65 -14.42
N TYR A 163 -16.39 -5.29 -13.92
CA TYR A 163 -15.24 -5.68 -14.75
C TYR A 163 -15.41 -7.03 -15.46
N HIS A 164 -16.45 -7.79 -15.10
CA HIS A 164 -16.69 -9.16 -15.61
C HIS A 164 -15.48 -10.08 -15.42
N ASP A 165 -14.72 -9.86 -14.35
CA ASP A 165 -13.52 -10.61 -14.02
C ASP A 165 -13.26 -10.57 -12.51
N MET A 166 -12.61 -11.62 -11.99
CA MET A 166 -12.18 -11.63 -10.60
C MET A 166 -11.23 -10.48 -10.30
N GLN A 167 -11.40 -9.88 -9.14
CA GLN A 167 -10.62 -8.72 -8.72
C GLN A 167 -9.65 -9.05 -7.59
N ASP A 168 -8.46 -8.49 -7.68
CA ASP A 168 -7.43 -8.40 -6.64
C ASP A 168 -7.51 -7.00 -6.05
N MET A 169 -7.74 -6.90 -4.75
CA MET A 169 -8.09 -5.64 -4.09
C MET A 169 -7.21 -5.40 -2.88
N GLU A 170 -6.91 -4.13 -2.67
CA GLU A 170 -6.24 -3.62 -1.48
C GLU A 170 -7.20 -2.69 -0.73
N PHE A 171 -7.24 -2.80 0.58
CA PHE A 171 -8.11 -1.98 1.41
C PHE A 171 -7.47 -1.63 2.75
N THR A 172 -7.97 -0.56 3.36
CA THR A 172 -7.63 -0.14 4.72
C THR A 172 -8.92 0.14 5.49
N VAL A 173 -8.92 -0.19 6.77
CA VAL A 173 -9.93 0.21 7.72
C VAL A 173 -9.31 1.23 8.67
N GLU A 174 -9.85 2.44 8.72
CA GLU A 174 -9.43 3.51 9.62
C GLU A 174 -10.60 3.90 10.50
N ASN A 175 -10.45 3.76 11.81
CA ASN A 175 -11.52 4.03 12.80
C ASN A 175 -12.84 3.33 12.44
N GLY A 176 -12.77 2.05 12.08
CA GLY A 176 -13.91 1.23 11.69
C GLY A 176 -14.47 1.49 10.29
N LYS A 177 -13.97 2.49 9.56
CA LYS A 177 -14.43 2.86 8.22
C LYS A 177 -13.57 2.21 7.14
N LEU A 178 -14.24 1.60 6.15
CA LEU A 178 -13.58 1.00 5.00
C LEU A 178 -13.11 2.05 3.98
N TYR A 179 -11.88 1.89 3.51
CA TYR A 179 -11.30 2.61 2.37
C TYR A 179 -10.75 1.61 1.36
N MET A 180 -11.27 1.64 0.15
CA MET A 180 -10.72 0.87 -0.97
C MET A 180 -9.53 1.64 -1.55
N LEU A 181 -8.39 0.97 -1.66
CA LEU A 181 -7.15 1.60 -2.12
C LEU A 181 -6.87 1.29 -3.59
N GLN A 182 -7.05 0.03 -3.99
CA GLN A 182 -6.75 -0.43 -5.34
C GLN A 182 -7.64 -1.63 -5.69
N THR A 183 -7.97 -1.73 -6.97
CA THR A 183 -8.52 -2.93 -7.60
C THR A 183 -7.81 -3.19 -8.93
N ARG A 184 -7.64 -4.46 -9.27
CA ARG A 184 -7.11 -4.89 -10.56
C ARG A 184 -7.64 -6.28 -10.89
N ASN A 185 -7.59 -6.66 -12.17
CA ASN A 185 -7.91 -8.03 -12.55
C ASN A 185 -6.93 -9.00 -11.90
N GLY A 186 -7.46 -10.01 -11.23
CA GLY A 186 -6.67 -10.95 -10.46
C GLY A 186 -5.87 -11.89 -11.36
N LYS A 187 -4.59 -12.10 -11.03
CA LYS A 187 -3.82 -13.19 -11.62
C LYS A 187 -4.35 -14.51 -11.09
N ARG A 188 -4.55 -15.49 -11.96
CA ARG A 188 -5.16 -16.78 -11.63
C ARG A 188 -4.53 -17.93 -12.40
N THR A 189 -4.71 -19.14 -11.87
CA THR A 189 -4.32 -20.37 -12.58
C THR A 189 -5.24 -20.62 -13.78
N PRO A 190 -4.80 -21.41 -14.78
CA PRO A 190 -5.66 -21.82 -15.88
C PRO A 190 -6.94 -22.54 -15.42
N ALA A 191 -6.87 -23.34 -14.35
CA ALA A 191 -8.01 -24.02 -13.77
C ALA A 191 -9.05 -23.04 -13.19
N ALA A 192 -8.61 -21.99 -12.55
CA ALA A 192 -9.49 -20.93 -12.03
C ALA A 192 -10.11 -20.08 -13.15
N ALA A 193 -9.41 -19.93 -14.28
CA ALA A 193 -9.90 -19.15 -15.43
C ALA A 193 -11.07 -19.81 -16.18
N LEU A 194 -11.29 -21.12 -16.00
CA LEU A 194 -12.37 -21.87 -16.63
C LEU A 194 -13.69 -21.85 -15.82
N LYS A 195 -13.69 -21.23 -14.67
CA LYS A 195 -14.85 -21.05 -13.77
C LYS A 195 -15.29 -19.60 -13.66
#